data_c13b968ac603f2565c7c044a1690a9d9
#
_entry.id   c13b968ac603f2565c7c044a1690a9d9
#
_cell.length_a   1.000
_cell.length_b   1.000
_cell.length_c   1.000
_cell.angle_alpha   90.00
_cell.angle_beta   90.00
_cell.angle_gamma   90.00
#
_symmetry.space_group_name_H-M   'P 1'
#
loop_
_entity.id
_entity.type
_entity.pdbx_description
1 polymer ?
#
loop_
_entity_poly.entity_id
_entity_poly.type
_entity_poly.pdbx_seq_one_letter_code
_entity_poly.pdbx_strand_id
1 'polypeptide(L)'
;FDYPEDQTCCGQFAYTLGDPATTRLLLRHYLRVFAGARTILCPSASCTHMVRSHFPQLAQTSRERDEAEAAASRTLELSEYLDRLGPLPWTPRFEGSLVLHRSCKARQLEVLPGALRVLSQVAGLRILEVSPHFSCCGFGGIFSLRRPDLAREIAEAYLEAVRATGAQGLVSLDYSCLLHLRAVAATRGWDLQFWHLVDILSN
;
A
#
# COMPACT_ATOMS: atom_id res chain seq x y z
N PHE A 1 10.76 -14.64 -10.14
CA PHE A 1 10.63 -13.16 -10.12
C PHE A 1 11.94 -12.53 -10.53
N ASP A 2 11.84 -11.52 -11.37
CA ASP A 2 12.97 -10.67 -11.73
C ASP A 2 12.83 -9.34 -10.97
N TYR A 3 13.93 -8.85 -10.42
CA TYR A 3 13.97 -7.60 -9.67
C TYR A 3 14.91 -6.64 -10.39
N PRO A 4 14.38 -5.70 -11.19
CA PRO A 4 15.23 -4.74 -11.89
C PRO A 4 16.02 -3.86 -10.91
N GLU A 5 17.34 -3.93 -10.94
CA GLU A 5 18.21 -3.12 -10.05
C GLU A 5 18.05 -1.61 -10.27
N ASP A 6 17.71 -1.21 -11.51
CA ASP A 6 17.50 0.19 -11.88
C ASP A 6 16.14 0.74 -11.45
N GLN A 7 15.27 -0.06 -10.83
CA GLN A 7 13.98 0.46 -10.39
C GLN A 7 14.14 1.53 -9.31
N THR A 8 13.22 2.50 -9.32
CA THR A 8 13.21 3.61 -8.37
C THR A 8 11.81 3.85 -7.80
N CYS A 9 11.62 4.96 -7.09
CA CYS A 9 10.31 5.38 -6.58
C CYS A 9 9.28 5.54 -7.71
N CYS A 10 8.02 5.16 -7.45
CA CYS A 10 6.90 5.37 -8.38
C CYS A 10 6.55 6.85 -8.64
N GLY A 11 7.17 7.78 -7.94
CA GLY A 11 6.93 9.22 -8.12
C GLY A 11 5.73 9.78 -7.38
N GLN A 12 5.00 8.99 -6.59
CA GLN A 12 3.82 9.48 -5.86
C GLN A 12 4.14 10.67 -4.94
N PHE A 13 5.32 10.68 -4.31
CA PHE A 13 5.74 11.75 -3.42
C PHE A 13 5.92 13.06 -4.20
N ALA A 14 6.61 13.04 -5.33
CA ALA A 14 6.77 14.17 -6.23
C ALA A 14 5.41 14.66 -6.77
N TYR A 15 4.53 13.71 -7.13
CA TYR A 15 3.18 14.01 -7.59
C TYR A 15 2.37 14.77 -6.53
N THR A 16 2.36 14.29 -5.28
CA THR A 16 1.62 14.93 -4.20
C THR A 16 2.25 16.25 -3.72
N LEU A 17 3.56 16.43 -3.95
CA LEU A 17 4.25 17.69 -3.74
C LEU A 17 3.85 18.77 -4.75
N GLY A 18 3.33 18.37 -5.90
CA GLY A 18 3.03 19.25 -7.02
C GLY A 18 4.25 19.54 -7.89
N ASP A 19 5.19 18.58 -7.96
CA ASP A 19 6.37 18.63 -8.85
C ASP A 19 6.14 17.76 -10.10
N PRO A 20 5.54 18.31 -11.16
CA PRO A 20 5.25 17.56 -12.38
C PRO A 20 6.51 17.19 -13.17
N ALA A 21 7.60 17.93 -13.02
CA ALA A 21 8.85 17.66 -13.73
C ALA A 21 9.48 16.37 -13.22
N THR A 22 9.73 16.28 -11.92
CA THR A 22 10.24 15.07 -11.28
C THR A 22 9.29 13.89 -11.45
N THR A 23 7.98 14.12 -11.33
CA THR A 23 6.98 13.06 -11.51
C THR A 23 7.07 12.42 -12.90
N ARG A 24 7.20 13.23 -13.96
CA ARG A 24 7.36 12.73 -15.34
C ARG A 24 8.70 12.04 -15.58
N LEU A 25 9.77 12.51 -14.97
CA LEU A 25 11.07 11.82 -15.03
C LEU A 25 10.95 10.39 -14.47
N LEU A 26 10.30 10.24 -13.32
CA LEU A 26 10.08 8.94 -12.68
C LEU A 26 9.13 8.06 -13.49
N LEU A 27 8.09 8.61 -14.09
CA LEU A 27 7.20 7.90 -15.02
C LEU A 27 8.01 7.31 -16.19
N ARG A 28 8.80 8.14 -16.90
CA ARG A 28 9.60 7.69 -18.05
C ARG A 28 10.64 6.65 -17.65
N HIS A 29 11.24 6.81 -16.48
CA HIS A 29 12.17 5.83 -15.94
C HIS A 29 11.46 4.50 -15.69
N TYR A 30 10.29 4.51 -15.04
CA TYR A 30 9.48 3.33 -14.81
C TYR A 30 9.12 2.61 -16.11
N LEU A 31 8.63 3.35 -17.11
CA LEU A 31 8.27 2.77 -18.41
C LEU A 31 9.44 2.07 -19.08
N ARG A 32 10.65 2.65 -18.98
CA ARG A 32 11.88 2.05 -19.53
C ARG A 32 12.29 0.79 -18.77
N VAL A 33 12.32 0.84 -17.45
CA VAL A 33 12.75 -0.28 -16.60
C VAL A 33 11.82 -1.49 -16.75
N PHE A 34 10.52 -1.26 -16.84
CA PHE A 34 9.52 -2.32 -16.91
C PHE A 34 8.97 -2.59 -18.32
N ALA A 35 9.62 -2.09 -19.38
CA ALA A 35 9.15 -2.21 -20.77
C ALA A 35 8.91 -3.67 -21.18
N GLY A 36 9.80 -4.60 -20.80
CA GLY A 36 9.74 -6.02 -21.15
C GLY A 36 8.91 -6.89 -20.19
N ALA A 37 8.44 -6.34 -19.08
CA ALA A 37 7.72 -7.13 -18.07
C ALA A 37 6.32 -7.51 -18.56
N ARG A 38 5.97 -8.79 -18.47
CA ARG A 38 4.59 -9.28 -18.76
C ARG A 38 3.62 -8.95 -17.64
N THR A 39 4.09 -9.01 -16.40
CA THR A 39 3.35 -8.64 -15.20
C THR A 39 4.29 -7.90 -14.27
N ILE A 40 3.83 -6.83 -13.68
CA ILE A 40 4.59 -6.04 -12.70
C ILE A 40 3.88 -6.18 -11.37
N LEU A 41 4.56 -6.79 -10.40
CA LEU A 41 4.04 -6.95 -9.05
C LEU A 41 4.52 -5.81 -8.17
N CYS A 42 3.60 -5.12 -7.55
CA CYS A 42 3.90 -4.01 -6.67
C CYS A 42 3.35 -4.30 -5.26
N PRO A 43 4.21 -4.53 -4.25
CA PRO A 43 3.78 -4.76 -2.87
C PRO A 43 3.42 -3.44 -2.17
N SER A 44 2.63 -2.60 -2.82
CA SER A 44 2.18 -1.32 -2.28
C SER A 44 0.96 -0.83 -3.05
N ALA A 45 -0.17 -0.70 -2.37
CA ALA A 45 -1.39 -0.18 -2.96
C ALA A 45 -1.21 1.27 -3.45
N SER A 46 -0.45 2.08 -2.72
CA SER A 46 -0.20 3.47 -3.11
C SER A 46 0.65 3.61 -4.37
N CYS A 47 1.69 2.78 -4.52
CA CYS A 47 2.50 2.77 -5.74
C CYS A 47 1.73 2.19 -6.92
N THR A 48 0.99 1.11 -6.73
CA THR A 48 0.09 0.54 -7.76
C THR A 48 -0.92 1.58 -8.25
N HIS A 49 -1.53 2.30 -7.31
CA HIS A 49 -2.48 3.37 -7.65
C HIS A 49 -1.81 4.49 -8.46
N MET A 50 -0.58 4.88 -8.09
CA MET A 50 0.18 5.90 -8.83
C MET A 50 0.38 5.49 -10.29
N VAL A 51 0.81 4.25 -10.53
CA VAL A 51 1.03 3.71 -11.87
C VAL A 51 -0.29 3.58 -12.65
N ARG A 52 -1.30 2.96 -12.04
CA ARG A 52 -2.56 2.64 -12.75
C ARG A 52 -3.43 3.87 -13.02
N SER A 53 -3.47 4.82 -12.09
CA SER A 53 -4.41 5.94 -12.16
C SER A 53 -3.79 7.24 -12.63
N HIS A 54 -2.51 7.47 -12.38
CA HIS A 54 -1.90 8.77 -12.66
C HIS A 54 -0.92 8.77 -13.84
N PHE A 55 -0.19 7.69 -14.08
CA PHE A 55 0.78 7.66 -15.18
C PHE A 55 0.16 7.97 -16.54
N PRO A 56 -0.98 7.37 -16.95
CA PRO A 56 -1.61 7.71 -18.22
C PRO A 56 -1.99 9.19 -18.34
N GLN A 57 -2.39 9.81 -17.22
CA GLN A 57 -2.80 11.22 -17.19
C GLN A 57 -1.61 12.20 -17.24
N LEU A 58 -0.43 11.74 -16.83
CA LEU A 58 0.80 12.54 -16.78
C LEU A 58 1.58 12.52 -18.09
N ALA A 59 1.25 11.60 -19.00
CA ALA A 59 1.87 11.45 -20.29
C ALA A 59 1.67 12.70 -21.18
N GLN A 60 2.74 13.12 -21.88
CA GLN A 60 2.75 14.32 -22.70
C GLN A 60 2.54 14.06 -24.19
N THR A 61 2.78 12.82 -24.63
CA THR A 61 2.58 12.40 -26.02
C THR A 61 1.63 11.21 -26.09
N SER A 62 1.01 10.96 -27.25
CA SER A 62 0.18 9.77 -27.46
C SER A 62 0.97 8.49 -27.20
N ARG A 63 2.18 8.39 -27.73
CA ARG A 63 3.06 7.22 -27.51
C ARG A 63 3.33 6.99 -26.02
N GLU A 64 3.71 8.03 -25.26
CA GLU A 64 3.97 7.92 -23.82
C GLU A 64 2.72 7.49 -23.08
N ARG A 65 1.54 7.92 -23.52
CA ARG A 65 0.25 7.51 -22.95
C ARG A 65 -0.03 6.04 -23.22
N ASP A 66 0.15 5.57 -24.44
CA ASP A 66 -0.05 4.16 -24.80
C ASP A 66 0.89 3.25 -23.98
N GLU A 67 2.16 3.65 -23.83
CA GLU A 67 3.14 2.95 -23.01
C GLU A 67 2.73 2.95 -21.52
N ALA A 68 2.22 4.06 -21.00
CA ALA A 68 1.75 4.18 -19.61
C ALA A 68 0.48 3.36 -19.36
N GLU A 69 -0.48 3.33 -20.28
CA GLU A 69 -1.69 2.52 -20.21
C GLU A 69 -1.33 1.01 -20.26
N ALA A 70 -0.41 0.64 -21.13
CA ALA A 70 0.11 -0.73 -21.20
C ALA A 70 0.84 -1.15 -19.91
N ALA A 71 1.62 -0.27 -19.30
CA ALA A 71 2.25 -0.53 -18.02
C ALA A 71 1.22 -0.62 -16.89
N ALA A 72 0.25 0.29 -16.85
CA ALA A 72 -0.84 0.31 -15.87
C ALA A 72 -1.65 -1.00 -15.89
N SER A 73 -2.00 -1.51 -17.08
CA SER A 73 -2.76 -2.76 -17.23
C SER A 73 -2.02 -4.01 -16.75
N ARG A 74 -0.68 -3.97 -16.75
CA ARG A 74 0.20 -5.07 -16.31
C ARG A 74 0.62 -4.96 -14.84
N THR A 75 0.37 -3.82 -14.19
CA THR A 75 0.74 -3.59 -12.80
C THR A 75 -0.35 -4.06 -11.87
N LEU A 76 -0.03 -5.03 -11.02
CA LEU A 76 -0.91 -5.60 -10.01
C LEU A 76 -0.38 -5.31 -8.62
N GLU A 77 -1.28 -4.98 -7.71
CA GLU A 77 -0.97 -5.01 -6.29
C GLU A 77 -0.75 -6.48 -5.86
N LEU A 78 0.18 -6.71 -4.94
CA LEU A 78 0.59 -8.08 -4.59
C LEU A 78 -0.59 -8.93 -4.10
N SER A 79 -1.47 -8.40 -3.26
CA SER A 79 -2.63 -9.16 -2.77
C SER A 79 -3.61 -9.49 -3.88
N GLU A 80 -3.78 -8.60 -4.86
CA GLU A 80 -4.59 -8.87 -6.06
C GLU A 80 -4.01 -10.01 -6.89
N TYR A 81 -2.70 -10.06 -7.05
CA TYR A 81 -2.04 -11.14 -7.76
C TYR A 81 -2.18 -12.49 -7.01
N LEU A 82 -1.93 -12.49 -5.70
CA LEU A 82 -2.04 -13.69 -4.88
C LEU A 82 -3.47 -14.22 -4.83
N ASP A 83 -4.46 -13.35 -4.74
CA ASP A 83 -5.86 -13.71 -4.79
C ASP A 83 -6.26 -14.39 -6.13
N ARG A 84 -5.72 -13.91 -7.26
CA ARG A 84 -5.92 -14.51 -8.59
C ARG A 84 -5.26 -15.87 -8.73
N LEU A 85 -4.19 -16.14 -8.00
CA LEU A 85 -3.58 -17.47 -7.97
C LEU A 85 -4.45 -18.52 -7.26
N GLY A 86 -5.35 -18.08 -6.37
CA GLY A 86 -6.18 -18.95 -5.55
C GLY A 86 -5.43 -19.43 -4.29
N PRO A 87 -5.51 -20.73 -3.95
CA PRO A 87 -4.84 -21.24 -2.76
C PRO A 87 -3.32 -21.03 -2.82
N LEU A 88 -2.76 -20.52 -1.71
CA LEU A 88 -1.32 -20.35 -1.61
C LEU A 88 -0.62 -21.73 -1.62
N PRO A 89 0.49 -21.89 -2.34
CA PRO A 89 1.23 -23.16 -2.40
C PRO A 89 2.06 -23.45 -1.13
N TRP A 90 1.94 -22.60 -0.11
CA TRP A 90 2.48 -22.78 1.25
C TRP A 90 1.41 -22.39 2.27
N THR A 91 1.59 -22.75 3.53
CA THR A 91 0.68 -22.42 4.62
C THR A 91 1.34 -21.41 5.55
N PRO A 92 1.11 -20.11 5.35
CA PRO A 92 1.64 -19.11 6.28
C PRO A 92 0.96 -19.23 7.64
N ARG A 93 1.70 -18.86 8.71
CA ARG A 93 1.20 -18.95 10.09
C ARG A 93 1.39 -17.64 10.82
N PHE A 94 0.38 -17.24 11.56
CA PHE A 94 0.44 -16.09 12.46
C PHE A 94 -0.55 -16.30 13.61
N GLU A 95 -0.06 -16.45 14.82
CA GLU A 95 -0.93 -16.64 15.99
C GLU A 95 -1.34 -15.29 16.56
N GLY A 96 -2.62 -14.93 16.39
CA GLY A 96 -3.14 -13.71 16.99
C GLY A 96 -4.22 -12.99 16.18
N SER A 97 -4.47 -11.74 16.57
CA SER A 97 -5.48 -10.90 15.94
C SER A 97 -4.91 -9.57 15.47
N LEU A 98 -5.20 -9.21 14.24
CA LEU A 98 -4.77 -7.96 13.61
C LEU A 98 -5.97 -7.23 13.00
N VAL A 99 -5.84 -5.92 12.83
CA VAL A 99 -6.75 -5.12 11.99
C VAL A 99 -6.13 -4.95 10.61
N LEU A 100 -6.88 -5.25 9.54
CA LEU A 100 -6.45 -4.86 8.20
C LEU A 100 -6.64 -3.36 8.02
N HIS A 101 -5.52 -2.63 7.87
CA HIS A 101 -5.56 -1.20 7.56
C HIS A 101 -6.11 -0.96 6.15
N ARG A 102 -7.30 -0.39 6.08
CA ARG A 102 -8.00 -0.09 4.83
C ARG A 102 -7.53 1.23 4.23
N SER A 103 -6.25 1.29 3.81
CA SER A 103 -5.67 2.51 3.27
C SER A 103 -6.49 3.12 2.14
N CYS A 104 -6.40 4.45 1.97
CA CYS A 104 -7.18 5.15 0.95
C CYS A 104 -6.90 4.61 -0.46
N LYS A 105 -5.65 4.22 -0.75
CA LYS A 105 -5.27 3.70 -2.07
C LYS A 105 -5.71 2.25 -2.28
N ALA A 106 -5.65 1.41 -1.26
CA ALA A 106 -6.19 0.05 -1.33
C ALA A 106 -7.72 0.05 -1.57
N ARG A 107 -8.44 1.01 -0.99
CA ARG A 107 -9.88 1.20 -1.26
C ARG A 107 -10.13 1.67 -2.69
N GLN A 108 -9.35 2.64 -3.19
CA GLN A 108 -9.49 3.15 -4.57
C GLN A 108 -9.15 2.11 -5.63
N LEU A 109 -8.27 1.17 -5.33
CA LEU A 109 -7.92 0.04 -6.18
C LEU A 109 -8.89 -1.15 -6.05
N GLU A 110 -9.77 -1.11 -5.05
CA GLU A 110 -10.72 -2.19 -4.73
C GLU A 110 -10.04 -3.54 -4.42
N VAL A 111 -8.80 -3.52 -3.93
CA VAL A 111 -8.01 -4.73 -3.65
C VAL A 111 -8.25 -5.34 -2.27
N LEU A 112 -8.98 -4.65 -1.39
CA LEU A 112 -9.22 -5.10 -0.02
C LEU A 112 -9.94 -6.46 0.09
N PRO A 113 -10.96 -6.77 -0.73
CA PRO A 113 -11.59 -8.08 -0.68
C PRO A 113 -10.63 -9.22 -1.02
N GLY A 114 -9.74 -9.01 -2.00
CA GLY A 114 -8.66 -9.96 -2.35
C GLY A 114 -7.66 -10.12 -1.20
N ALA A 115 -7.23 -9.01 -0.61
CA ALA A 115 -6.33 -9.04 0.55
C ALA A 115 -6.92 -9.83 1.73
N LEU A 116 -8.22 -9.69 2.00
CA LEU A 116 -8.91 -10.46 3.04
C LEU A 116 -8.95 -11.96 2.71
N ARG A 117 -9.21 -12.34 1.45
CA ARG A 117 -9.16 -13.76 1.04
C ARG A 117 -7.75 -14.36 1.15
N VAL A 118 -6.73 -13.59 0.82
CA VAL A 118 -5.32 -14.01 1.03
C VAL A 118 -5.02 -14.17 2.51
N LEU A 119 -5.38 -13.19 3.35
CA LEU A 119 -5.17 -13.25 4.80
C LEU A 119 -5.98 -14.38 5.48
N SER A 120 -7.13 -14.75 4.94
CA SER A 120 -7.93 -15.87 5.48
C SER A 120 -7.26 -17.24 5.33
N GLN A 121 -6.21 -17.34 4.50
CA GLN A 121 -5.40 -18.56 4.33
C GLN A 121 -4.27 -18.65 5.36
N VAL A 122 -4.06 -17.63 6.19
CA VAL A 122 -3.01 -17.62 7.22
C VAL A 122 -3.51 -18.35 8.47
N ALA A 123 -2.89 -19.47 8.80
CA ALA A 123 -3.29 -20.27 9.95
C ALA A 123 -3.04 -19.51 11.26
N GLY A 124 -4.05 -19.48 12.16
CA GLY A 124 -3.99 -18.82 13.47
C GLY A 124 -4.31 -17.31 13.44
N LEU A 125 -4.38 -16.66 12.26
CA LEU A 125 -4.68 -15.25 12.15
C LEU A 125 -6.19 -14.99 12.23
N ARG A 126 -6.56 -14.00 13.03
CA ARG A 126 -7.91 -13.41 13.07
C ARG A 126 -7.85 -11.95 12.65
N ILE A 127 -8.65 -11.57 11.66
CA ILE A 127 -8.79 -10.16 11.26
C ILE A 127 -9.99 -9.58 11.99
N LEU A 128 -9.74 -8.51 12.77
CA LEU A 128 -10.75 -7.74 13.48
C LEU A 128 -11.09 -6.48 12.69
N GLU A 129 -12.33 -6.04 12.79
CA GLU A 129 -12.80 -4.86 12.09
C GLU A 129 -12.82 -3.62 12.98
N VAL A 130 -12.44 -2.50 12.40
CA VAL A 130 -12.62 -1.16 12.96
C VAL A 130 -13.72 -0.44 12.20
N SER A 131 -14.48 0.41 12.89
CA SER A 131 -15.52 1.22 12.25
C SER A 131 -14.99 1.91 10.98
N PRO A 132 -15.75 1.90 9.87
CA PRO A 132 -15.34 2.51 8.60
C PRO A 132 -14.99 4.00 8.68
N HIS A 133 -15.47 4.69 9.72
CA HIS A 133 -15.14 6.10 9.97
C HIS A 133 -13.66 6.31 10.29
N PHE A 134 -12.99 5.30 10.84
CA PHE A 134 -11.57 5.31 11.15
C PHE A 134 -10.80 4.51 10.10
N SER A 135 -10.47 5.13 8.97
CA SER A 135 -9.82 4.42 7.87
C SER A 135 -8.57 5.12 7.33
N CYS A 136 -8.28 6.34 7.78
CA CYS A 136 -7.11 7.07 7.33
C CYS A 136 -5.99 6.95 8.36
N CYS A 137 -4.75 6.68 7.87
CA CYS A 137 -3.57 6.67 8.71
C CYS A 137 -3.03 8.08 9.06
N GLY A 138 -3.51 9.12 8.37
CA GLY A 138 -3.00 10.50 8.54
C GLY A 138 -1.72 10.80 7.76
N PHE A 139 -1.02 9.82 7.18
CA PHE A 139 0.25 10.06 6.50
C PHE A 139 0.12 11.02 5.30
N GLY A 140 -0.72 10.68 4.31
CA GLY A 140 -0.99 11.49 3.13
C GLY A 140 0.23 11.96 2.34
N GLY A 141 1.37 11.27 2.43
CA GLY A 141 2.63 11.67 1.80
C GLY A 141 3.13 13.00 2.35
N ILE A 142 3.09 14.05 1.52
CA ILE A 142 3.52 15.40 1.90
C ILE A 142 2.62 16.06 2.96
N PHE A 143 1.39 15.57 3.14
CA PHE A 143 0.44 16.11 4.11
C PHE A 143 0.99 16.03 5.54
N SER A 144 1.59 14.91 5.93
CA SER A 144 2.17 14.73 7.26
C SER A 144 3.34 15.68 7.55
N LEU A 145 4.05 16.16 6.50
CA LEU A 145 5.10 17.16 6.64
C LEU A 145 4.55 18.58 6.72
N ARG A 146 3.48 18.88 5.96
CA ARG A 146 2.86 20.21 5.95
C ARG A 146 1.92 20.46 7.12
N ARG A 147 1.29 19.44 7.63
CA ARG A 147 0.31 19.51 8.71
C ARG A 147 0.55 18.38 9.73
N PRO A 148 1.72 18.37 10.39
CA PRO A 148 2.13 17.29 11.28
C PRO A 148 1.16 17.08 12.46
N ASP A 149 0.62 18.15 13.01
CA ASP A 149 -0.33 18.06 14.13
C ASP A 149 -1.60 17.34 13.72
N LEU A 150 -2.22 17.76 12.61
CA LEU A 150 -3.44 17.14 12.10
C LEU A 150 -3.21 15.69 11.63
N ALA A 151 -2.05 15.43 11.03
CA ALA A 151 -1.66 14.08 10.63
C ALA A 151 -1.55 13.14 11.84
N ARG A 152 -0.98 13.64 12.94
CA ARG A 152 -0.90 12.92 14.22
C ARG A 152 -2.27 12.68 14.82
N GLU A 153 -3.13 13.71 14.92
CA GLU A 153 -4.49 13.57 15.46
C GLU A 153 -5.31 12.52 14.72
N ILE A 154 -5.23 12.51 13.38
CA ILE A 154 -5.89 11.48 12.55
C ILE A 154 -5.36 10.08 12.88
N ALA A 155 -4.03 9.94 12.99
CA ALA A 155 -3.40 8.67 13.31
C ALA A 155 -3.76 8.18 14.71
N GLU A 156 -3.77 9.08 15.71
CA GLU A 156 -4.14 8.78 17.09
C GLU A 156 -5.58 8.27 17.17
N ALA A 157 -6.54 8.98 16.59
CA ALA A 157 -7.93 8.57 16.57
C ALA A 157 -8.12 7.18 15.92
N TYR A 158 -7.40 6.92 14.83
CA TYR A 158 -7.41 5.61 14.18
C TYR A 158 -6.81 4.52 15.08
N LEU A 159 -5.66 4.76 15.68
CA LEU A 159 -4.97 3.79 16.55
C LEU A 159 -5.76 3.52 17.84
N GLU A 160 -6.45 4.50 18.40
CA GLU A 160 -7.38 4.31 19.53
C GLU A 160 -8.52 3.36 19.16
N ALA A 161 -9.10 3.55 17.97
CA ALA A 161 -10.14 2.64 17.47
C ALA A 161 -9.60 1.21 17.26
N VAL A 162 -8.35 1.07 16.76
CA VAL A 162 -7.68 -0.24 16.64
C VAL A 162 -7.50 -0.88 18.01
N ARG A 163 -6.97 -0.16 18.98
CA ARG A 163 -6.76 -0.64 20.37
C ARG A 163 -8.07 -1.09 21.01
N ALA A 164 -9.15 -0.37 20.78
CA ALA A 164 -10.48 -0.71 21.29
C ALA A 164 -11.00 -2.05 20.78
N THR A 165 -10.47 -2.58 19.66
CA THR A 165 -10.84 -3.93 19.17
C THR A 165 -10.18 -5.06 19.95
N GLY A 166 -9.14 -4.79 20.72
CA GLY A 166 -8.29 -5.80 21.36
C GLY A 166 -7.31 -6.48 20.40
N ALA A 167 -7.12 -5.96 19.17
CA ALA A 167 -6.11 -6.46 18.26
C ALA A 167 -4.69 -6.20 18.77
N GLN A 168 -3.77 -7.11 18.48
CA GLN A 168 -2.35 -6.94 18.79
C GLN A 168 -1.66 -5.88 17.92
N GLY A 169 -2.27 -5.53 16.79
CA GLY A 169 -1.71 -4.56 15.87
C GLY A 169 -2.45 -4.50 14.53
N LEU A 170 -1.70 -4.10 13.50
CA LEU A 170 -2.22 -3.85 12.17
C LEU A 170 -1.43 -4.61 11.10
N VAL A 171 -2.14 -5.04 10.07
CA VAL A 171 -1.55 -5.44 8.79
C VAL A 171 -1.98 -4.45 7.70
N SER A 172 -1.08 -4.09 6.79
CA SER A 172 -1.36 -3.14 5.70
C SER A 172 -0.71 -3.56 4.39
N LEU A 173 -1.27 -3.06 3.28
CA LEU A 173 -0.70 -3.12 1.94
C LEU A 173 0.22 -1.93 1.64
N ASP A 174 0.35 -0.97 2.57
CA ASP A 174 1.13 0.25 2.40
C ASP A 174 2.09 0.45 3.58
N TYR A 175 3.37 0.24 3.33
CA TYR A 175 4.42 0.37 4.34
C TYR A 175 4.54 1.81 4.89
N SER A 176 4.31 2.82 4.04
CA SER A 176 4.35 4.23 4.46
C SER A 176 3.27 4.57 5.51
N CYS A 177 2.08 4.00 5.39
CA CYS A 177 1.04 4.11 6.41
C CYS A 177 1.49 3.46 7.74
N LEU A 178 2.08 2.26 7.66
CA LEU A 178 2.59 1.56 8.85
C LEU A 178 3.69 2.35 9.56
N LEU A 179 4.65 2.91 8.82
CA LEU A 179 5.71 3.73 9.40
C LEU A 179 5.16 4.95 10.17
N HIS A 180 4.19 5.64 9.58
CA HIS A 180 3.57 6.79 10.23
C HIS A 180 2.80 6.39 11.50
N LEU A 181 1.95 5.38 11.40
CA LEU A 181 1.18 4.87 12.53
C LEU A 181 2.08 4.34 13.66
N ARG A 182 3.14 3.61 13.31
CA ARG A 182 4.15 3.09 14.25
C ARG A 182 4.86 4.23 14.99
N ALA A 183 5.25 5.29 14.27
CA ALA A 183 5.88 6.45 14.88
C ALA A 183 4.94 7.15 15.89
N VAL A 184 3.66 7.31 15.53
CA VAL A 184 2.65 7.90 16.42
C VAL A 184 2.40 7.01 17.63
N ALA A 185 2.22 5.69 17.45
CA ALA A 185 2.05 4.75 18.55
C ALA A 185 3.22 4.80 19.54
N ALA A 186 4.45 4.88 19.03
CA ALA A 186 5.66 4.99 19.86
C ALA A 186 5.67 6.26 20.72
N THR A 187 5.22 7.42 20.19
CA THR A 187 5.14 8.66 20.98
C THR A 187 4.12 8.60 22.11
N ARG A 188 3.14 7.69 21.99
CA ARG A 188 2.10 7.47 23.01
C ARG A 188 2.42 6.30 23.95
N GLY A 189 3.52 5.57 23.73
CA GLY A 189 3.85 4.37 24.47
C GLY A 189 2.85 3.24 24.27
N TRP A 190 2.16 3.19 23.12
CA TRP A 190 1.19 2.13 22.82
C TRP A 190 1.91 0.90 22.27
N ASP A 191 1.68 -0.24 22.91
CA ASP A 191 2.20 -1.53 22.46
C ASP A 191 1.30 -2.11 21.37
N LEU A 192 1.59 -1.73 20.12
CA LEU A 192 0.94 -2.23 18.91
C LEU A 192 1.99 -2.72 17.93
N GLN A 193 1.68 -3.81 17.25
CA GLN A 193 2.52 -4.38 16.19
C GLN A 193 2.07 -3.89 14.81
N PHE A 194 3.04 -3.75 13.89
CA PHE A 194 2.79 -3.22 12.54
C PHE A 194 3.45 -4.12 11.51
N TRP A 195 2.62 -4.77 10.70
CA TRP A 195 3.03 -5.77 9.72
C TRP A 195 2.63 -5.35 8.31
N HIS A 196 3.53 -5.52 7.36
CA HIS A 196 3.13 -5.52 5.96
C HIS A 196 2.54 -6.90 5.61
N LEU A 197 1.66 -6.96 4.59
CA LEU A 197 1.10 -8.24 4.13
C LEU A 197 2.19 -9.28 3.86
N VAL A 198 3.30 -8.89 3.24
CA VAL A 198 4.43 -9.78 2.94
C VAL A 198 5.00 -10.40 4.22
N ASP A 199 5.14 -9.63 5.29
CA ASP A 199 5.69 -10.13 6.56
C ASP A 199 4.82 -11.24 7.15
N ILE A 200 3.49 -11.10 7.03
CA ILE A 200 2.53 -12.12 7.49
C ILE A 200 2.60 -13.39 6.64
N LEU A 201 2.80 -13.24 5.34
CA LEU A 201 2.81 -14.37 4.41
C LEU A 201 4.15 -15.13 4.38
N SER A 202 5.23 -14.52 4.87
CA SER A 202 6.57 -15.11 4.90
C SER A 202 6.89 -15.88 6.19
N ASN A 203 5.98 -15.89 7.17
CA ASN A 203 6.10 -16.61 8.42
C ASN A 203 5.61 -18.07 8.33
#